data_c0067a1715356eb6558d67fc1b59f4b5
#
_entry.id   c0067a1715356eb6558d67fc1b59f4b5
#
_cell.length_a   1.000
_cell.length_b   1.000
_cell.length_c   1.000
_cell.angle_alpha   90.00
_cell.angle_beta   90.00
_cell.angle_gamma   90.00
#
_symmetry.space_group_name_H-M   'P 1'
#
loop_
_entity.id
_entity.type
_entity.pdbx_description
1 polymer ?
#
loop_
_entity_poly.entity_id
_entity_poly.type
_entity_poly.pdbx_seq_one_letter_code
_entity_poly.pdbx_strand_id
1 'polypeptide(L)'
;MELKKYKKRRITPQGWKEITLADAFNTSSGATPLSTEASYYENGTIPWINSGELASPYIYDTTNFISQAGFDNSSTEIYPIDTVLVAMYGATAGKASLLKMEACTNQAICAILPNKDYSSTFLKYSIDTLYDHLVGLSSGSARDNLSQAALKKLKLIMPPTKDEQNKLVSILASIDRKIELNRAINQNLEAMAKQLYDYWFVQFDFPNEEGKPYKSSGGKMVWNEKLKREIPEGWSNMSIGDYAPCKSGYAFKSKDFGNTGLPVIKIGNIQENYTLDMTDSQRIDLFSKTMFLAKRFDLVIAMTGATIGKFAISQRNYWVNQRVGRFDLGDSPLLRLGFLFNSLKQEYFREQIFQIACGCAQPNISSEQIDSILILKPNNTVLNQFNKICEPLLKLQSENYLQIEELTKQRNELLPLLMNGQVSVNSDLAL
;
A
#
# COMPACT_ATOMS: atom_id res chain seq x y z
N MET A 1 -0.83 -12.66 -27.70
CA MET A 1 0.05 -12.29 -28.84
C MET A 1 1.04 -11.18 -28.47
N GLU A 2 1.60 -11.16 -27.24
CA GLU A 2 2.52 -10.10 -26.74
C GLU A 2 3.84 -10.60 -26.13
N LEU A 3 4.11 -11.90 -26.14
CA LEU A 3 5.36 -12.46 -25.62
C LEU A 3 6.61 -12.26 -26.54
N LYS A 4 6.47 -11.51 -27.64
CA LYS A 4 7.58 -11.26 -28.60
C LYS A 4 8.38 -9.98 -28.36
N LYS A 5 8.04 -9.13 -27.38
CA LYS A 5 8.65 -7.78 -27.21
C LYS A 5 9.98 -7.73 -26.44
N TYR A 6 10.41 -8.79 -25.76
CA TYR A 6 11.59 -8.75 -24.87
C TYR A 6 12.83 -9.53 -25.36
N LYS A 7 12.91 -9.89 -26.65
CA LYS A 7 14.17 -10.35 -27.26
C LYS A 7 15.04 -9.21 -27.83
N LYS A 8 15.04 -8.02 -27.25
CA LYS A 8 16.14 -7.08 -27.51
C LYS A 8 17.38 -7.64 -26.82
N ARG A 9 18.40 -8.06 -27.59
CA ARG A 9 19.73 -8.38 -27.09
C ARG A 9 20.13 -7.27 -26.12
N ARG A 10 20.38 -7.61 -24.86
CA ARG A 10 21.01 -6.66 -23.92
C ARG A 10 22.35 -6.30 -24.51
N ILE A 11 22.52 -5.05 -24.88
CA ILE A 11 23.82 -4.52 -25.33
C ILE A 11 24.58 -4.23 -24.02
N THR A 12 25.73 -4.89 -23.87
CA THR A 12 26.64 -4.59 -22.76
C THR A 12 27.30 -3.24 -23.05
N PRO A 13 27.11 -2.21 -22.19
CA PRO A 13 27.75 -0.91 -22.39
C PRO A 13 29.27 -1.03 -22.40
N GLN A 14 29.95 -0.09 -23.06
CA GLN A 14 31.40 -0.09 -23.12
C GLN A 14 32.00 -0.03 -21.71
N GLY A 15 32.92 -0.94 -21.42
CA GLY A 15 33.58 -1.04 -20.12
C GLY A 15 32.83 -1.88 -19.06
N TRP A 16 31.54 -2.21 -19.30
CA TRP A 16 30.79 -3.08 -18.40
C TRP A 16 31.11 -4.55 -18.68
N LYS A 17 30.88 -5.41 -17.67
CA LYS A 17 31.12 -6.85 -17.78
C LYS A 17 29.83 -7.64 -17.57
N GLU A 18 29.62 -8.69 -18.35
CA GLU A 18 28.62 -9.73 -18.06
C GLU A 18 29.25 -10.75 -17.12
N ILE A 19 28.59 -10.98 -15.98
CA ILE A 19 29.00 -11.97 -14.98
C ILE A 19 27.80 -12.83 -14.59
N THR A 20 28.01 -14.03 -14.08
CA THR A 20 26.92 -14.77 -13.44
C THR A 20 26.81 -14.40 -11.98
N LEU A 21 25.60 -14.52 -11.40
CA LEU A 21 25.41 -14.23 -9.99
C LEU A 21 26.36 -15.06 -9.11
N ALA A 22 26.53 -16.36 -9.46
CA ALA A 22 27.38 -17.28 -8.71
C ALA A 22 28.86 -16.93 -8.76
N ASP A 23 29.34 -16.27 -9.83
CA ASP A 23 30.74 -15.87 -9.95
C ASP A 23 31.08 -14.65 -9.09
N ALA A 24 30.05 -13.84 -8.76
CA ALA A 24 30.23 -12.57 -8.06
C ALA A 24 29.76 -12.58 -6.61
N PHE A 25 28.79 -13.42 -6.26
CA PHE A 25 28.13 -13.37 -4.95
C PHE A 25 27.93 -14.76 -4.33
N ASN A 26 28.13 -14.82 -3.02
CA ASN A 26 27.70 -15.96 -2.22
C ASN A 26 26.20 -15.89 -1.97
N THR A 27 25.54 -17.03 -2.00
CA THR A 27 24.10 -17.14 -1.73
C THR A 27 23.83 -18.17 -0.67
N SER A 28 22.87 -17.88 0.20
CA SER A 28 22.35 -18.79 1.22
C SER A 28 20.82 -18.84 1.17
N SER A 29 20.21 -19.73 1.90
CA SER A 29 18.77 -19.82 2.11
C SER A 29 18.51 -19.98 3.59
N GLY A 30 17.52 -19.27 4.12
CA GLY A 30 17.11 -19.45 5.50
C GLY A 30 16.33 -20.74 5.74
N ALA A 31 15.81 -20.86 6.94
CA ALA A 31 14.95 -21.97 7.35
C ALA A 31 13.78 -21.50 8.22
N THR A 32 12.76 -22.35 8.31
CA THR A 32 11.64 -22.14 9.23
C THR A 32 11.84 -23.10 10.42
N PRO A 33 11.99 -22.60 11.65
CA PRO A 33 11.92 -23.43 12.84
C PRO A 33 10.62 -24.24 12.88
N LEU A 34 10.58 -25.36 13.56
CA LEU A 34 9.43 -26.24 13.60
C LEU A 34 8.18 -25.48 14.09
N SER A 35 7.20 -25.27 13.22
CA SER A 35 6.03 -24.41 13.47
C SER A 35 5.08 -24.94 14.56
N THR A 36 5.16 -26.24 14.85
CA THR A 36 4.38 -26.87 15.94
C THR A 36 4.98 -26.65 17.32
N GLU A 37 6.21 -26.11 17.40
CA GLU A 37 6.92 -25.84 18.65
C GLU A 37 6.78 -24.36 19.01
N ALA A 38 5.81 -24.04 19.87
CA ALA A 38 5.50 -22.66 20.24
C ALA A 38 6.68 -21.94 20.88
N SER A 39 7.52 -22.64 21.64
CA SER A 39 8.71 -22.09 22.30
C SER A 39 9.74 -21.49 21.33
N TYR A 40 9.69 -21.88 20.06
CA TYR A 40 10.60 -21.35 19.03
C TYR A 40 10.20 -19.94 18.55
N TYR A 41 8.97 -19.50 18.88
CA TYR A 41 8.40 -18.21 18.44
C TYR A 41 8.01 -17.32 19.61
N GLU A 42 7.61 -17.90 20.75
CA GLU A 42 7.21 -17.15 21.94
C GLU A 42 8.39 -16.36 22.51
N ASN A 43 8.14 -15.08 22.80
CA ASN A 43 9.13 -14.12 23.28
C ASN A 43 10.39 -14.04 22.40
N GLY A 44 10.21 -14.26 21.09
CA GLY A 44 11.29 -14.15 20.11
C GLY A 44 11.89 -12.77 20.07
N THR A 45 13.22 -12.69 19.97
CA THR A 45 13.98 -11.44 19.86
C THR A 45 14.83 -11.39 18.60
N ILE A 46 15.00 -12.51 17.91
CA ILE A 46 15.78 -12.59 16.67
C ILE A 46 14.84 -12.30 15.49
N PRO A 47 15.07 -11.23 14.73
CA PRO A 47 14.25 -10.89 13.57
C PRO A 47 14.27 -12.01 12.53
N TRP A 48 13.10 -12.37 11.99
CA TRP A 48 12.97 -13.47 11.04
C TRP A 48 12.03 -13.11 9.91
N ILE A 49 12.56 -12.87 8.72
CA ILE A 49 11.87 -12.32 7.57
C ILE A 49 11.14 -13.42 6.80
N ASN A 50 9.87 -13.20 6.50
CA ASN A 50 9.07 -14.03 5.60
C ASN A 50 9.08 -13.47 4.16
N SER A 51 8.93 -14.36 3.17
CA SER A 51 8.94 -13.95 1.75
C SER A 51 7.84 -12.93 1.39
N GLY A 52 6.72 -12.88 2.12
CA GLY A 52 5.67 -11.88 1.94
C GLY A 52 6.14 -10.43 2.20
N GLU A 53 7.13 -10.24 3.07
CA GLU A 53 7.68 -8.93 3.41
C GLU A 53 8.51 -8.32 2.27
N LEU A 54 8.95 -9.13 1.29
CA LEU A 54 9.72 -8.68 0.12
C LEU A 54 8.87 -7.90 -0.91
N ALA A 55 7.65 -7.54 -0.58
CA ALA A 55 6.88 -6.54 -1.31
C ALA A 55 7.48 -5.13 -1.16
N SER A 56 8.22 -4.86 -0.09
CA SER A 56 8.95 -3.61 0.18
C SER A 56 10.36 -3.67 -0.42
N PRO A 57 10.86 -2.59 -1.06
CA PRO A 57 12.21 -2.58 -1.64
C PRO A 57 13.34 -2.64 -0.60
N TYR A 58 13.06 -2.26 0.63
CA TYR A 58 13.99 -2.26 1.76
C TYR A 58 13.30 -2.84 3.00
N ILE A 59 14.03 -3.59 3.82
CA ILE A 59 13.58 -4.18 5.08
C ILE A 59 14.33 -3.50 6.22
N TYR A 60 13.65 -2.64 6.97
CA TYR A 60 14.20 -1.93 8.15
C TYR A 60 13.76 -2.55 9.47
N ASP A 61 12.64 -3.26 9.48
CA ASP A 61 12.04 -3.93 10.62
C ASP A 61 11.22 -5.13 10.18
N THR A 62 10.74 -5.92 11.13
CA THR A 62 9.80 -7.03 10.92
C THR A 62 8.90 -7.18 12.14
N THR A 63 7.73 -7.75 11.92
CA THR A 63 6.83 -8.17 13.02
C THR A 63 7.03 -9.63 13.41
N ASN A 64 7.91 -10.37 12.71
CA ASN A 64 8.14 -11.77 12.95
C ASN A 64 9.49 -11.98 13.64
N PHE A 65 9.46 -12.73 14.73
CA PHE A 65 10.64 -13.02 15.52
C PHE A 65 10.70 -14.51 15.87
N ILE A 66 11.91 -15.04 16.06
CA ILE A 66 12.16 -16.36 16.61
C ILE A 66 12.94 -16.23 17.92
N SER A 67 12.76 -17.20 18.80
CA SER A 67 13.53 -17.29 20.05
C SER A 67 14.94 -17.83 19.78
N GLN A 68 15.84 -17.72 20.77
CA GLN A 68 17.15 -18.36 20.69
C GLN A 68 17.02 -19.87 20.49
N ALA A 69 16.06 -20.52 21.16
CA ALA A 69 15.80 -21.93 20.95
C ALA A 69 15.36 -22.26 19.52
N GLY A 70 14.54 -21.41 18.90
CA GLY A 70 14.14 -21.54 17.48
C GLY A 70 15.33 -21.36 16.54
N PHE A 71 16.24 -20.45 16.83
CA PHE A 71 17.47 -20.26 16.07
C PHE A 71 18.39 -21.48 16.19
N ASP A 72 18.68 -21.94 17.40
CA ASP A 72 19.64 -23.03 17.66
C ASP A 72 19.14 -24.41 17.15
N ASN A 73 17.81 -24.58 17.04
CA ASN A 73 17.18 -25.82 16.54
C ASN A 73 16.70 -25.73 15.08
N SER A 74 17.21 -24.75 14.32
CA SER A 74 16.96 -24.64 12.90
C SER A 74 18.25 -24.39 12.14
N SER A 75 18.21 -24.55 10.80
CA SER A 75 19.34 -24.25 9.93
C SER A 75 19.32 -22.81 9.39
N THR A 76 18.57 -21.92 10.04
CA THR A 76 18.56 -20.52 9.64
C THR A 76 19.83 -19.80 10.06
N GLU A 77 20.22 -18.78 9.31
CA GLU A 77 21.43 -18.00 9.56
C GLU A 77 21.04 -16.53 9.73
N ILE A 78 21.82 -15.78 10.53
CA ILE A 78 21.69 -14.31 10.61
C ILE A 78 22.44 -13.71 9.44
N TYR A 79 21.73 -12.99 8.59
CA TYR A 79 22.28 -12.28 7.45
C TYR A 79 22.64 -10.84 7.83
N PRO A 80 23.80 -10.34 7.36
CA PRO A 80 24.25 -8.98 7.66
C PRO A 80 23.42 -7.93 6.88
N ILE A 81 23.53 -6.68 7.34
CA ILE A 81 23.01 -5.51 6.62
C ILE A 81 23.54 -5.52 5.18
N ASP A 82 22.74 -4.99 4.25
CA ASP A 82 22.98 -4.95 2.81
C ASP A 82 22.99 -6.33 2.10
N THR A 83 22.47 -7.38 2.74
CA THR A 83 22.11 -8.62 2.05
C THR A 83 20.93 -8.36 1.12
N VAL A 84 21.01 -8.81 -0.13
CA VAL A 84 19.87 -8.76 -1.08
C VAL A 84 19.06 -10.04 -0.91
N LEU A 85 17.80 -9.89 -0.56
CA LEU A 85 16.83 -10.98 -0.37
C LEU A 85 15.97 -11.11 -1.62
N VAL A 86 15.84 -12.33 -2.16
CA VAL A 86 14.98 -12.60 -3.34
C VAL A 86 13.95 -13.66 -2.96
N ALA A 87 12.67 -13.34 -3.12
CA ALA A 87 11.61 -14.32 -2.90
C ALA A 87 11.60 -15.39 -4.00
N MET A 88 11.60 -16.65 -3.58
CA MET A 88 11.63 -17.78 -4.52
C MET A 88 10.24 -18.36 -4.82
N TYR A 89 9.24 -18.14 -3.94
CA TYR A 89 7.88 -18.64 -4.16
C TYR A 89 6.82 -17.68 -3.61
N GLY A 90 5.54 -17.98 -3.93
CA GLY A 90 4.38 -17.21 -3.49
C GLY A 90 4.13 -15.96 -4.33
N ALA A 91 3.25 -15.11 -3.84
CA ALA A 91 2.83 -13.89 -4.53
C ALA A 91 3.95 -12.85 -4.75
N THR A 92 5.06 -12.99 -4.02
CA THR A 92 6.24 -12.12 -4.12
C THR A 92 7.38 -12.75 -4.94
N ALA A 93 7.20 -13.94 -5.53
CA ALA A 93 8.24 -14.61 -6.30
C ALA A 93 8.92 -13.67 -7.31
N GLY A 94 10.24 -13.64 -7.33
CA GLY A 94 11.07 -12.77 -8.16
C GLY A 94 11.27 -11.34 -7.63
N LYS A 95 10.56 -10.91 -6.57
CA LYS A 95 10.81 -9.61 -5.95
C LYS A 95 12.10 -9.63 -5.13
N ALA A 96 12.81 -8.50 -5.14
CA ALA A 96 14.05 -8.31 -4.42
C ALA A 96 13.95 -7.17 -3.40
N SER A 97 14.49 -7.40 -2.21
CA SER A 97 14.58 -6.41 -1.12
C SER A 97 16.00 -6.31 -0.60
N LEU A 98 16.39 -5.13 -0.15
CA LEU A 98 17.69 -4.92 0.50
C LEU A 98 17.49 -4.88 2.01
N LEU A 99 18.20 -5.75 2.73
CA LEU A 99 18.13 -5.86 4.18
C LEU A 99 18.87 -4.68 4.83
N LYS A 100 18.21 -3.93 5.72
CA LYS A 100 18.76 -2.77 6.43
C LYS A 100 18.91 -2.99 7.93
N MET A 101 18.78 -4.23 8.36
CA MET A 101 19.02 -4.72 9.71
C MET A 101 19.63 -6.12 9.62
N GLU A 102 20.17 -6.65 10.70
CA GLU A 102 20.54 -8.06 10.76
C GLU A 102 19.28 -8.90 11.02
N ALA A 103 19.08 -9.97 10.24
CA ALA A 103 17.90 -10.83 10.38
C ALA A 103 18.14 -12.22 9.80
N CYS A 104 17.39 -13.20 10.30
CA CYS A 104 17.20 -14.50 9.67
C CYS A 104 16.12 -14.43 8.60
N THR A 105 15.99 -15.46 7.78
CA THR A 105 14.91 -15.60 6.79
C THR A 105 14.33 -17.01 6.78
N ASN A 106 13.14 -17.15 6.21
CA ASN A 106 12.59 -18.48 5.93
C ASN A 106 13.24 -19.07 4.66
N GLN A 107 12.96 -20.35 4.40
CA GLN A 107 13.50 -21.08 3.23
C GLN A 107 12.92 -20.61 1.89
N ALA A 108 11.90 -19.77 1.89
CA ALA A 108 11.29 -19.18 0.68
C ALA A 108 12.12 -18.02 0.12
N ILE A 109 13.20 -17.64 0.78
CA ILE A 109 14.07 -16.52 0.42
C ILE A 109 15.46 -17.02 0.08
N CYS A 110 15.99 -16.55 -1.05
CA CYS A 110 17.42 -16.62 -1.36
C CYS A 110 18.09 -15.34 -0.85
N ALA A 111 19.03 -15.47 0.07
CA ALA A 111 19.88 -14.41 0.56
C ALA A 111 21.14 -14.33 -0.29
N ILE A 112 21.44 -13.16 -0.85
CA ILE A 112 22.65 -12.87 -1.63
C ILE A 112 23.51 -11.95 -0.77
N LEU A 113 24.63 -12.48 -0.30
CA LEU A 113 25.45 -11.81 0.69
C LEU A 113 26.22 -10.62 0.10
N PRO A 114 26.40 -9.52 0.86
CA PRO A 114 27.20 -8.40 0.41
C PRO A 114 28.66 -8.80 0.23
N ASN A 115 29.34 -8.12 -0.68
CA ASN A 115 30.78 -8.29 -0.85
C ASN A 115 31.51 -6.94 -1.07
N LYS A 116 32.84 -7.00 -1.07
CA LYS A 116 33.68 -5.80 -1.20
C LYS A 116 33.73 -5.21 -2.60
N ASP A 117 33.53 -6.01 -3.65
CA ASP A 117 33.80 -5.65 -5.04
C ASP A 117 32.54 -5.13 -5.76
N TYR A 118 31.35 -5.48 -5.27
CA TYR A 118 30.07 -5.16 -5.91
C TYR A 118 29.09 -4.47 -4.94
N SER A 119 28.26 -3.59 -5.50
CA SER A 119 27.21 -2.87 -4.76
C SER A 119 25.97 -3.75 -4.60
N SER A 120 25.57 -4.01 -3.36
CA SER A 120 24.29 -4.69 -3.07
C SER A 120 23.08 -3.89 -3.59
N THR A 121 23.13 -2.57 -3.51
CA THR A 121 22.06 -1.70 -4.03
C THR A 121 21.96 -1.82 -5.55
N PHE A 122 23.10 -1.82 -6.26
CA PHE A 122 23.09 -2.03 -7.72
C PHE A 122 22.59 -3.43 -8.08
N LEU A 123 23.01 -4.46 -7.33
CA LEU A 123 22.52 -5.82 -7.51
C LEU A 123 21.00 -5.89 -7.36
N LYS A 124 20.45 -5.28 -6.32
CA LYS A 124 18.99 -5.24 -6.07
C LYS A 124 18.25 -4.64 -7.28
N TYR A 125 18.68 -3.50 -7.79
CA TYR A 125 18.06 -2.89 -8.97
C TYR A 125 18.28 -3.70 -10.25
N SER A 126 19.42 -4.38 -10.39
CA SER A 126 19.65 -5.31 -11.49
C SER A 126 18.65 -6.45 -11.49
N ILE A 127 18.36 -7.02 -10.32
CA ILE A 127 17.35 -8.08 -10.15
C ILE A 127 15.95 -7.53 -10.46
N ASP A 128 15.62 -6.33 -10.02
CA ASP A 128 14.32 -5.69 -10.34
C ASP A 128 14.09 -5.57 -11.85
N THR A 129 15.14 -5.25 -12.64
CA THR A 129 15.01 -5.21 -14.11
C THR A 129 14.78 -6.58 -14.74
N LEU A 130 15.05 -7.66 -14.00
CA LEU A 130 14.88 -9.04 -14.41
C LEU A 130 13.56 -9.66 -13.91
N TYR A 131 12.70 -8.89 -13.25
CA TYR A 131 11.49 -9.40 -12.60
C TYR A 131 10.63 -10.26 -13.53
N ASP A 132 10.28 -9.76 -14.73
CA ASP A 132 9.47 -10.53 -15.69
C ASP A 132 10.15 -11.84 -16.13
N HIS A 133 11.49 -11.82 -16.23
CA HIS A 133 12.28 -13.02 -16.56
C HIS A 133 12.22 -14.03 -15.39
N LEU A 134 12.35 -13.56 -14.16
CA LEU A 134 12.29 -14.39 -12.95
C LEU A 134 10.90 -15.01 -12.76
N VAL A 135 9.85 -14.23 -12.96
CA VAL A 135 8.46 -14.74 -12.96
C VAL A 135 8.26 -15.77 -14.07
N GLY A 136 8.81 -15.53 -15.27
CA GLY A 136 8.77 -16.50 -16.36
C GLY A 136 9.50 -17.82 -16.05
N LEU A 137 10.60 -17.76 -15.27
CA LEU A 137 11.30 -18.96 -14.81
C LEU A 137 10.53 -19.71 -13.72
N SER A 138 9.77 -19.01 -12.87
CA SER A 138 8.92 -19.63 -11.85
C SER A 138 7.73 -20.34 -12.49
N SER A 139 7.04 -19.71 -13.44
CA SER A 139 5.83 -20.23 -14.10
C SER A 139 6.08 -21.42 -15.03
N GLY A 140 7.34 -21.69 -15.39
CA GLY A 140 7.73 -22.82 -16.23
C GLY A 140 8.05 -24.12 -15.49
N SER A 141 8.04 -24.09 -14.14
CA SER A 141 8.26 -25.26 -13.30
C SER A 141 6.94 -25.91 -12.87
N ALA A 142 6.94 -27.23 -12.62
CA ALA A 142 5.75 -27.95 -12.16
C ALA A 142 5.16 -27.46 -10.83
N ARG A 143 5.80 -26.51 -10.16
CA ARG A 143 5.40 -25.93 -8.85
C ARG A 143 5.44 -24.41 -8.79
N ASP A 144 5.56 -23.70 -9.90
CA ASP A 144 5.68 -22.23 -9.94
C ASP A 144 6.75 -21.66 -8.98
N ASN A 145 7.89 -22.33 -8.83
CA ASN A 145 8.94 -21.97 -7.88
C ASN A 145 10.23 -21.56 -8.60
N LEU A 146 10.78 -20.43 -8.19
CA LEU A 146 12.12 -19.99 -8.56
C LEU A 146 13.14 -20.72 -7.66
N SER A 147 14.11 -21.42 -8.23
CA SER A 147 15.12 -22.11 -7.43
C SER A 147 16.37 -21.25 -7.22
N GLN A 148 17.07 -21.45 -6.10
CA GLN A 148 18.39 -20.83 -5.87
C GLN A 148 19.39 -21.17 -7.00
N ALA A 149 19.32 -22.38 -7.55
CA ALA A 149 20.15 -22.78 -8.69
C ALA A 149 19.86 -21.96 -9.96
N ALA A 150 18.59 -21.58 -10.18
CA ALA A 150 18.21 -20.70 -11.29
C ALA A 150 18.73 -19.27 -11.06
N LEU A 151 18.63 -18.76 -9.82
CA LEU A 151 19.18 -17.45 -9.43
C LEU A 151 20.69 -17.39 -9.63
N LYS A 152 21.43 -18.43 -9.21
CA LYS A 152 22.89 -18.51 -9.40
C LYS A 152 23.34 -18.37 -10.86
N LYS A 153 22.51 -18.78 -11.81
CA LYS A 153 22.79 -18.71 -13.27
C LYS A 153 22.39 -17.37 -13.89
N LEU A 154 21.82 -16.44 -13.13
CA LEU A 154 21.43 -15.13 -13.66
C LEU A 154 22.65 -14.40 -14.21
N LYS A 155 22.51 -13.88 -15.41
CA LYS A 155 23.50 -13.02 -16.05
C LYS A 155 23.22 -11.57 -15.69
N LEU A 156 24.19 -10.94 -15.08
CA LEU A 156 24.19 -9.57 -14.64
C LEU A 156 25.18 -8.77 -15.47
N ILE A 157 24.80 -7.57 -15.88
CA ILE A 157 25.68 -6.63 -16.58
C ILE A 157 26.09 -5.58 -15.54
N MET A 158 27.38 -5.54 -15.20
CA MET A 158 27.91 -4.78 -14.08
C MET A 158 28.91 -3.73 -14.55
N PRO A 159 28.80 -2.47 -14.06
CA PRO A 159 29.89 -1.48 -14.21
C PRO A 159 31.19 -1.98 -13.58
N PRO A 160 32.34 -1.45 -14.05
CA PRO A 160 33.65 -1.99 -13.66
C PRO A 160 33.99 -1.83 -12.18
N THR A 161 33.51 -0.79 -11.51
CA THR A 161 33.84 -0.50 -10.12
C THR A 161 32.58 -0.36 -9.23
N LYS A 162 32.73 -0.68 -7.95
CA LYS A 162 31.64 -0.52 -6.96
C LYS A 162 31.20 0.93 -6.82
N ASP A 163 32.13 1.88 -6.96
CA ASP A 163 31.81 3.32 -6.90
C ASP A 163 30.94 3.77 -8.07
N GLU A 164 31.23 3.30 -9.28
CA GLU A 164 30.38 3.58 -10.45
C GLU A 164 29.00 2.94 -10.28
N GLN A 165 28.94 1.71 -9.78
CA GLN A 165 27.67 1.06 -9.45
C GLN A 165 26.85 1.88 -8.45
N ASN A 166 27.47 2.35 -7.37
CA ASN A 166 26.80 3.18 -6.36
C ASN A 166 26.33 4.52 -6.92
N LYS A 167 27.15 5.21 -7.72
CA LYS A 167 26.77 6.46 -8.39
C LYS A 167 25.54 6.30 -9.27
N LEU A 168 25.49 5.25 -10.09
CA LEU A 168 24.36 5.00 -10.99
C LEU A 168 23.05 4.81 -10.24
N VAL A 169 23.05 4.13 -9.09
CA VAL A 169 21.83 3.84 -8.35
C VAL A 169 21.48 4.85 -7.26
N SER A 170 22.35 5.84 -7.00
CA SER A 170 22.12 6.85 -5.96
C SER A 170 20.81 7.62 -6.16
N ILE A 171 20.49 7.98 -7.41
CA ILE A 171 19.25 8.67 -7.77
C ILE A 171 18.04 7.77 -7.49
N LEU A 172 18.08 6.49 -7.91
CA LEU A 172 17.00 5.54 -7.67
C LEU A 172 16.80 5.29 -6.17
N ALA A 173 17.87 5.14 -5.42
CA ALA A 173 17.81 4.98 -3.97
C ALA A 173 17.22 6.22 -3.27
N SER A 174 17.52 7.41 -3.74
CA SER A 174 16.96 8.67 -3.23
C SER A 174 15.46 8.76 -3.52
N ILE A 175 15.03 8.35 -4.71
CA ILE A 175 13.60 8.30 -5.09
C ILE A 175 12.87 7.28 -4.21
N ASP A 176 13.37 6.06 -4.08
CA ASP A 176 12.77 5.03 -3.24
C ASP A 176 12.69 5.51 -1.78
N ARG A 177 13.73 6.15 -1.25
CA ARG A 177 13.72 6.69 0.11
C ARG A 177 12.64 7.74 0.31
N LYS A 178 12.43 8.64 -0.66
CA LYS A 178 11.32 9.62 -0.62
C LYS A 178 9.96 8.95 -0.65
N ILE A 179 9.78 7.91 -1.48
CA ILE A 179 8.53 7.12 -1.53
C ILE A 179 8.24 6.50 -0.16
N GLU A 180 9.24 5.88 0.47
CA GLU A 180 9.09 5.26 1.80
C GLU A 180 8.77 6.28 2.89
N LEU A 181 9.47 7.41 2.91
CA LEU A 181 9.19 8.49 3.86
C LEU A 181 7.77 9.02 3.71
N ASN A 182 7.31 9.27 2.48
CA ASN A 182 5.96 9.73 2.24
C ASN A 182 4.91 8.69 2.68
N ARG A 183 5.18 7.38 2.48
CA ARG A 183 4.32 6.30 2.98
C ARG A 183 4.25 6.29 4.51
N ALA A 184 5.39 6.37 5.18
CA ALA A 184 5.46 6.40 6.64
C ALA A 184 4.76 7.65 7.23
N ILE A 185 4.93 8.83 6.60
CA ILE A 185 4.22 10.05 6.98
C ILE A 185 2.71 9.82 6.83
N ASN A 186 2.23 9.25 5.74
CA ASN A 186 0.81 9.01 5.51
C ASN A 186 0.22 8.03 6.53
N GLN A 187 0.95 6.97 6.91
CA GLN A 187 0.54 6.05 7.98
C GLN A 187 0.40 6.78 9.32
N ASN A 188 1.35 7.64 9.67
CA ASN A 188 1.28 8.44 10.89
C ASN A 188 0.11 9.43 10.87
N LEU A 189 -0.11 10.14 9.76
CA LEU A 189 -1.25 11.06 9.60
C LEU A 189 -2.59 10.35 9.75
N GLU A 190 -2.69 9.15 9.19
CA GLU A 190 -3.89 8.30 9.31
C GLU A 190 -4.11 7.83 10.75
N ALA A 191 -3.05 7.38 11.43
CA ALA A 191 -3.09 6.98 12.83
C ALA A 191 -3.49 8.14 13.74
N MET A 192 -2.95 9.35 13.51
CA MET A 192 -3.31 10.56 14.24
C MET A 192 -4.79 10.91 14.08
N ALA A 193 -5.31 10.89 12.85
CA ALA A 193 -6.72 11.18 12.57
C ALA A 193 -7.65 10.14 13.23
N LYS A 194 -7.27 8.85 13.15
CA LYS A 194 -8.01 7.77 13.83
C LYS A 194 -7.99 7.94 15.35
N GLN A 195 -6.83 8.17 15.95
CA GLN A 195 -6.69 8.36 17.39
C GLN A 195 -7.52 9.54 17.89
N LEU A 196 -7.52 10.64 17.14
CA LEU A 196 -8.35 11.82 17.47
C LEU A 196 -9.83 11.48 17.37
N TYR A 197 -10.26 10.73 16.32
CA TYR A 197 -11.63 10.27 16.18
C TYR A 197 -12.04 9.37 17.35
N ASP A 198 -11.20 8.39 17.68
CA ASP A 198 -11.48 7.48 18.80
C ASP A 198 -11.60 8.23 20.13
N TYR A 199 -10.73 9.20 20.38
CA TYR A 199 -10.78 10.04 21.57
C TYR A 199 -12.05 10.88 21.66
N TRP A 200 -12.50 11.47 20.54
CA TRP A 200 -13.65 12.37 20.52
C TRP A 200 -14.99 11.66 20.39
N PHE A 201 -15.09 10.58 19.61
CA PHE A 201 -16.38 9.97 19.21
C PHE A 201 -16.56 8.52 19.66
N VAL A 202 -15.51 7.91 20.19
CA VAL A 202 -15.60 6.57 20.84
C VAL A 202 -15.48 6.70 22.34
N GLN A 203 -14.47 7.42 22.83
CA GLN A 203 -14.27 7.68 24.28
C GLN A 203 -15.09 8.87 24.79
N PHE A 204 -15.51 9.78 23.90
CA PHE A 204 -16.27 10.99 24.17
C PHE A 204 -15.53 12.05 25.00
N ASP A 205 -14.21 12.08 24.89
CA ASP A 205 -13.36 13.06 25.57
C ASP A 205 -12.97 14.24 24.65
N PHE A 206 -13.92 14.67 23.80
CA PHE A 206 -13.79 15.92 23.06
C PHE A 206 -13.72 17.14 24.02
N PRO A 207 -13.10 18.26 23.65
CA PRO A 207 -13.01 19.43 24.47
C PRO A 207 -14.40 20.00 24.79
N ASN A 208 -14.72 20.13 26.09
CA ASN A 208 -15.90 20.83 26.54
C ASN A 208 -15.70 22.37 26.49
N GLU A 209 -16.62 23.17 27.00
CA GLU A 209 -16.56 24.63 27.00
C GLU A 209 -15.35 25.19 27.76
N GLU A 210 -14.82 24.42 28.72
CA GLU A 210 -13.62 24.78 29.51
C GLU A 210 -12.33 24.24 28.89
N GLY A 211 -12.40 23.53 27.71
CA GLY A 211 -11.29 22.88 27.08
C GLY A 211 -10.85 21.54 27.71
N LYS A 212 -11.62 21.04 28.70
CA LYS A 212 -11.36 19.76 29.38
C LYS A 212 -12.00 18.59 28.62
N PRO A 213 -11.50 17.35 28.78
CA PRO A 213 -12.12 16.16 28.20
C PRO A 213 -13.57 16.00 28.70
N TYR A 214 -14.56 15.87 27.81
CA TYR A 214 -15.97 15.93 28.19
C TYR A 214 -16.36 14.82 29.17
N LYS A 215 -16.22 13.53 28.78
CA LYS A 215 -16.68 12.41 29.63
C LYS A 215 -15.84 12.29 30.90
N SER A 216 -14.51 12.35 30.78
CA SER A 216 -13.59 12.20 31.91
C SER A 216 -13.72 13.35 32.94
N SER A 217 -14.28 14.51 32.56
CA SER A 217 -14.56 15.62 33.44
C SER A 217 -16.00 15.60 34.00
N GLY A 218 -16.72 14.48 33.86
CA GLY A 218 -18.08 14.36 34.40
C GLY A 218 -19.19 14.78 33.45
N GLY A 219 -18.91 14.89 32.15
CA GLY A 219 -19.92 15.14 31.11
C GLY A 219 -21.06 14.13 31.14
N LYS A 220 -22.30 14.60 31.05
CA LYS A 220 -23.48 13.75 31.16
C LYS A 220 -23.67 12.88 29.96
N MET A 221 -23.86 11.57 30.16
CA MET A 221 -24.09 10.56 29.13
C MET A 221 -25.55 10.10 29.16
N VAL A 222 -26.11 9.74 27.99
CA VAL A 222 -27.47 9.25 27.83
C VAL A 222 -27.47 8.02 26.92
N TRP A 223 -28.32 7.04 27.22
CA TRP A 223 -28.45 5.85 26.38
C TRP A 223 -29.13 6.17 25.06
N ASN A 224 -28.55 5.70 23.96
CA ASN A 224 -29.16 5.80 22.61
C ASN A 224 -29.61 4.43 22.13
N GLU A 225 -30.92 4.24 22.02
CA GLU A 225 -31.54 2.96 21.65
C GLU A 225 -31.17 2.49 20.22
N LYS A 226 -30.91 3.42 19.31
CA LYS A 226 -30.58 3.08 17.92
C LYS A 226 -29.13 2.71 17.72
N LEU A 227 -28.21 3.38 18.42
CA LEU A 227 -26.78 3.08 18.39
C LEU A 227 -26.36 2.03 19.41
N LYS A 228 -27.28 1.61 20.31
CA LYS A 228 -27.06 0.62 21.39
C LYS A 228 -25.84 0.95 22.26
N ARG A 229 -25.64 2.23 22.58
CA ARG A 229 -24.56 2.73 23.44
C ARG A 229 -24.90 4.04 24.10
N GLU A 230 -24.16 4.37 25.15
CA GLU A 230 -24.21 5.72 25.74
C GLU A 230 -23.53 6.73 24.81
N ILE A 231 -24.14 7.92 24.71
CA ILE A 231 -23.62 9.06 23.96
C ILE A 231 -23.74 10.33 24.83
N PRO A 232 -22.97 11.40 24.54
CA PRO A 232 -23.11 12.66 25.23
C PRO A 232 -24.54 13.24 25.20
N GLU A 233 -24.99 13.85 26.28
CA GLU A 233 -26.27 14.54 26.30
C GLU A 233 -26.33 15.61 25.19
N GLY A 234 -27.47 15.69 24.49
CA GLY A 234 -27.66 16.58 23.34
C GLY A 234 -27.14 16.03 21.98
N TRP A 235 -26.43 14.88 21.99
CA TRP A 235 -26.11 14.19 20.77
C TRP A 235 -27.21 13.20 20.39
N SER A 236 -27.21 12.78 19.13
CA SER A 236 -28.20 11.83 18.62
C SER A 236 -27.57 10.90 17.55
N ASN A 237 -28.39 10.25 16.78
CA ASN A 237 -27.98 9.54 15.57
C ASN A 237 -28.50 10.24 14.31
N MET A 238 -27.83 10.05 13.20
CA MET A 238 -28.27 10.44 11.87
C MET A 238 -28.00 9.32 10.90
N SER A 239 -28.65 9.30 9.76
CA SER A 239 -28.28 8.38 8.67
C SER A 239 -27.05 8.90 7.91
N ILE A 240 -26.31 8.00 7.26
CA ILE A 240 -25.22 8.41 6.36
C ILE A 240 -25.78 9.33 5.27
N GLY A 241 -26.97 9.01 4.72
CA GLY A 241 -27.63 9.83 3.70
C GLY A 241 -27.94 11.25 4.14
N ASP A 242 -28.28 11.47 5.42
CA ASP A 242 -28.47 12.82 5.99
C ASP A 242 -27.15 13.59 6.06
N TYR A 243 -26.05 12.89 6.28
CA TYR A 243 -24.73 13.51 6.35
C TYR A 243 -24.08 13.69 4.99
N ALA A 244 -24.01 12.63 4.18
CA ALA A 244 -23.36 12.62 2.88
C ALA A 244 -24.02 11.55 1.99
N PRO A 245 -25.04 11.90 1.20
CA PRO A 245 -25.76 10.93 0.37
C PRO A 245 -24.83 10.17 -0.57
N CYS A 246 -24.99 8.85 -0.64
CA CYS A 246 -24.26 8.00 -1.54
C CYS A 246 -24.94 7.99 -2.91
N LYS A 247 -24.21 8.26 -3.97
CA LYS A 247 -24.69 8.27 -5.35
C LYS A 247 -23.95 7.21 -6.16
N SER A 248 -24.69 6.28 -6.77
CA SER A 248 -24.14 5.26 -7.67
C SER A 248 -23.53 5.91 -8.92
N GLY A 249 -22.45 5.31 -9.44
CA GLY A 249 -21.82 5.74 -10.67
C GLY A 249 -22.63 5.36 -11.93
N TYR A 250 -22.01 5.51 -13.10
CA TYR A 250 -22.64 5.31 -14.41
C TYR A 250 -22.30 3.95 -15.01
N ALA A 251 -23.26 3.35 -15.74
CA ALA A 251 -23.09 2.10 -16.48
C ALA A 251 -22.41 2.35 -17.83
N PHE A 252 -21.11 2.56 -17.84
CA PHE A 252 -20.35 2.72 -19.06
C PHE A 252 -20.37 1.46 -19.90
N LYS A 253 -20.58 1.61 -21.22
CA LYS A 253 -20.56 0.52 -22.20
C LYS A 253 -19.14 0.32 -22.73
N SER A 254 -18.83 -0.87 -23.24
CA SER A 254 -17.50 -1.17 -23.79
C SER A 254 -17.03 -0.18 -24.88
N LYS A 255 -17.96 0.36 -25.67
CA LYS A 255 -17.68 1.36 -26.71
C LYS A 255 -17.32 2.75 -26.18
N ASP A 256 -17.62 3.03 -24.91
CA ASP A 256 -17.37 4.34 -24.28
C ASP A 256 -15.92 4.48 -23.81
N PHE A 257 -15.19 3.35 -23.73
CA PHE A 257 -13.81 3.34 -23.25
C PHE A 257 -12.82 3.63 -24.36
N GLY A 258 -11.84 4.50 -24.06
CA GLY A 258 -10.73 4.90 -24.91
C GLY A 258 -9.39 4.79 -24.21
N ASN A 259 -8.34 5.30 -24.87
CA ASN A 259 -6.96 5.32 -24.34
C ASN A 259 -6.59 6.64 -23.68
N THR A 260 -7.43 7.67 -23.85
CA THR A 260 -7.21 9.04 -23.37
C THR A 260 -8.33 9.45 -22.40
N GLY A 261 -8.27 10.65 -21.84
CA GLY A 261 -9.27 11.17 -20.92
C GLY A 261 -9.12 10.72 -19.47
N LEU A 262 -10.20 10.86 -18.68
CA LEU A 262 -10.17 10.54 -17.25
C LEU A 262 -10.35 9.04 -17.00
N PRO A 263 -9.59 8.46 -16.05
CA PRO A 263 -9.77 7.07 -15.66
C PRO A 263 -11.12 6.83 -14.99
N VAL A 264 -11.61 5.58 -15.06
CA VAL A 264 -12.87 5.14 -14.45
C VAL A 264 -12.58 4.28 -13.23
N ILE A 265 -13.08 4.69 -12.07
CA ILE A 265 -13.03 3.88 -10.84
C ILE A 265 -14.01 2.72 -10.98
N LYS A 266 -13.51 1.51 -10.85
CA LYS A 266 -14.26 0.26 -10.69
C LYS A 266 -13.98 -0.34 -9.30
N ILE A 267 -14.81 -1.28 -8.88
CA ILE A 267 -14.66 -1.91 -7.56
C ILE A 267 -13.28 -2.51 -7.29
N GLY A 268 -12.60 -3.05 -8.32
CA GLY A 268 -11.25 -3.61 -8.21
C GLY A 268 -10.16 -2.57 -8.01
N ASN A 269 -10.42 -1.29 -8.27
CA ASN A 269 -9.46 -0.22 -8.03
C ASN A 269 -9.38 0.21 -6.57
N ILE A 270 -10.40 -0.12 -5.74
CA ILE A 270 -10.49 0.29 -4.34
C ILE A 270 -9.71 -0.71 -3.48
N GLN A 271 -8.62 -0.24 -2.87
CA GLN A 271 -7.70 -1.06 -2.08
C GLN A 271 -8.08 -1.07 -0.58
N GLU A 272 -7.55 -2.03 0.17
CA GLU A 272 -7.81 -2.16 1.62
C GLU A 272 -7.22 -1.03 2.45
N ASN A 273 -6.16 -0.41 1.96
CA ASN A 273 -5.49 0.73 2.60
C ASN A 273 -6.14 2.08 2.26
N TYR A 274 -7.41 2.08 1.87
CA TYR A 274 -8.21 3.28 1.55
C TYR A 274 -7.68 4.12 0.39
N THR A 275 -6.89 3.52 -0.51
CA THR A 275 -6.37 4.16 -1.71
C THR A 275 -7.01 3.60 -2.98
N LEU A 276 -6.79 4.29 -4.10
CA LEU A 276 -7.20 3.85 -5.43
C LEU A 276 -5.96 3.40 -6.22
N ASP A 277 -5.97 2.17 -6.71
CA ASP A 277 -5.01 1.72 -7.73
C ASP A 277 -5.62 1.93 -9.11
N MET A 278 -5.11 2.93 -9.82
CA MET A 278 -5.60 3.33 -11.14
C MET A 278 -4.65 2.95 -12.29
N THR A 279 -3.64 2.10 -12.03
CA THR A 279 -2.55 1.77 -12.96
C THR A 279 -3.07 1.26 -14.31
N ASP A 280 -4.01 0.29 -14.30
CA ASP A 280 -4.59 -0.34 -15.50
C ASP A 280 -6.02 0.11 -15.76
N SER A 281 -6.39 1.31 -15.31
CA SER A 281 -7.76 1.80 -15.42
C SER A 281 -8.11 2.17 -16.84
N GLN A 282 -9.28 1.72 -17.29
CA GLN A 282 -9.88 2.17 -18.53
C GLN A 282 -10.28 3.65 -18.43
N ARG A 283 -10.23 4.37 -19.55
CA ARG A 283 -10.42 5.81 -19.61
C ARG A 283 -11.62 6.18 -20.47
N ILE A 284 -12.14 7.37 -20.25
CA ILE A 284 -13.23 7.97 -21.05
C ILE A 284 -12.83 9.39 -21.39
N ASP A 285 -12.84 9.70 -22.69
CA ASP A 285 -12.39 11.00 -23.21
C ASP A 285 -13.37 12.13 -22.90
N LEU A 286 -14.61 11.97 -23.33
CA LEU A 286 -15.65 12.99 -23.19
C LEU A 286 -16.92 12.36 -22.62
N PHE A 287 -17.35 12.88 -21.47
CA PHE A 287 -18.61 12.49 -20.86
C PHE A 287 -19.28 13.71 -20.21
N SER A 288 -20.48 14.05 -20.67
CA SER A 288 -21.16 15.29 -20.28
C SER A 288 -21.82 15.24 -18.89
N LYS A 289 -22.04 14.02 -18.35
CA LYS A 289 -22.77 13.86 -17.08
C LYS A 289 -21.85 13.97 -15.88
N THR A 290 -21.44 15.18 -15.53
CA THR A 290 -20.50 15.47 -14.44
C THR A 290 -20.98 15.01 -13.06
N MET A 291 -22.26 14.68 -12.89
CA MET A 291 -22.78 14.10 -11.66
C MET A 291 -22.13 12.75 -11.27
N PHE A 292 -21.54 12.03 -12.26
CA PHE A 292 -20.80 10.78 -12.05
C PHE A 292 -19.27 10.98 -11.94
N LEU A 293 -18.83 12.22 -11.81
CA LEU A 293 -17.43 12.56 -11.60
C LEU A 293 -17.13 12.58 -10.10
N ALA A 294 -16.20 11.75 -9.65
CA ALA A 294 -15.54 11.91 -8.37
C ALA A 294 -14.43 12.96 -8.51
N LYS A 295 -14.47 13.97 -7.67
CA LYS A 295 -13.45 15.02 -7.58
C LYS A 295 -12.41 14.64 -6.52
N ARG A 296 -11.29 15.36 -6.51
CA ARG A 296 -10.30 15.24 -5.42
C ARG A 296 -11.00 15.45 -4.06
N PHE A 297 -10.70 14.58 -3.10
CA PHE A 297 -11.30 14.49 -1.76
C PHE A 297 -12.72 13.91 -1.70
N ASP A 298 -13.31 13.50 -2.81
CA ASP A 298 -14.53 12.70 -2.73
C ASP A 298 -14.21 11.31 -2.16
N LEU A 299 -15.15 10.77 -1.40
CA LEU A 299 -15.08 9.43 -0.84
C LEU A 299 -15.88 8.48 -1.73
N VAL A 300 -15.29 7.35 -2.10
CA VAL A 300 -15.96 6.32 -2.92
C VAL A 300 -15.98 4.98 -2.20
N ILE A 301 -16.99 4.16 -2.48
CA ILE A 301 -17.21 2.85 -1.84
C ILE A 301 -17.58 1.79 -2.88
N ALA A 302 -17.03 0.58 -2.73
CA ALA A 302 -17.41 -0.57 -3.52
C ALA A 302 -18.74 -1.15 -3.04
N MET A 303 -19.70 -1.32 -3.96
CA MET A 303 -21.07 -1.70 -3.66
C MET A 303 -21.38 -3.17 -3.94
N THR A 304 -20.43 -3.95 -4.47
CA THR A 304 -20.68 -5.34 -4.88
C THR A 304 -19.39 -6.19 -4.88
N GLY A 305 -19.58 -7.52 -4.83
CA GLY A 305 -18.52 -8.51 -4.98
C GLY A 305 -17.62 -8.64 -3.76
N ALA A 306 -16.45 -9.26 -3.93
CA ALA A 306 -15.48 -9.51 -2.86
C ALA A 306 -14.90 -8.21 -2.23
N THR A 307 -15.09 -7.06 -2.87
CA THR A 307 -14.61 -5.76 -2.41
C THR A 307 -15.71 -4.93 -1.74
N ILE A 308 -16.91 -5.49 -1.54
CA ILE A 308 -18.04 -4.77 -0.96
C ILE A 308 -17.66 -4.10 0.37
N GLY A 309 -18.05 -2.84 0.53
CA GLY A 309 -17.73 -2.06 1.73
C GLY A 309 -16.32 -1.48 1.78
N LYS A 310 -15.39 -1.87 0.87
CA LYS A 310 -14.11 -1.16 0.74
C LYS A 310 -14.35 0.24 0.21
N PHE A 311 -13.64 1.21 0.76
CA PHE A 311 -13.77 2.61 0.37
C PHE A 311 -12.42 3.30 0.27
N ALA A 312 -12.36 4.40 -0.48
CA ALA A 312 -11.13 5.16 -0.70
C ALA A 312 -11.41 6.64 -0.93
N ILE A 313 -10.42 7.48 -0.62
CA ILE A 313 -10.45 8.91 -0.94
C ILE A 313 -9.89 9.11 -2.35
N SER A 314 -10.62 9.86 -3.16
CA SER A 314 -10.19 10.21 -4.52
C SER A 314 -9.08 11.27 -4.48
N GLN A 315 -7.94 10.97 -5.10
CA GLN A 315 -6.78 11.90 -5.13
C GLN A 315 -6.80 12.85 -6.34
N ARG A 316 -7.58 12.52 -7.36
CA ARG A 316 -7.76 13.25 -8.62
C ARG A 316 -9.20 13.18 -9.07
N ASN A 317 -9.51 13.72 -10.23
CA ASN A 317 -10.82 13.56 -10.86
C ASN A 317 -10.88 12.22 -11.60
N TYR A 318 -11.95 11.46 -11.36
CA TYR A 318 -12.22 10.15 -11.96
C TYR A 318 -13.68 9.99 -12.30
N TRP A 319 -13.99 9.27 -13.37
CA TRP A 319 -15.34 8.79 -13.60
C TRP A 319 -15.67 7.63 -12.66
N VAL A 320 -16.90 7.52 -12.22
CA VAL A 320 -17.35 6.49 -11.27
C VAL A 320 -18.24 5.48 -11.99
N ASN A 321 -17.86 4.18 -11.94
CA ASN A 321 -18.65 3.09 -12.52
C ASN A 321 -19.87 2.77 -11.64
N GLN A 322 -20.93 2.21 -12.25
CA GLN A 322 -22.23 1.89 -11.61
C GLN A 322 -22.14 1.04 -10.32
N ARG A 323 -21.06 0.27 -10.13
CA ARG A 323 -20.84 -0.59 -8.96
C ARG A 323 -20.05 0.09 -7.85
N VAL A 324 -19.77 1.36 -8.02
CA VAL A 324 -19.09 2.21 -7.05
C VAL A 324 -20.02 3.35 -6.65
N GLY A 325 -20.19 3.54 -5.35
CA GLY A 325 -20.87 4.69 -4.77
C GLY A 325 -19.91 5.83 -4.53
N ARG A 326 -20.37 7.08 -4.69
CA ARG A 326 -19.67 8.30 -4.33
C ARG A 326 -20.49 9.06 -3.29
N PHE A 327 -19.89 9.37 -2.17
CA PHE A 327 -20.53 10.21 -1.14
C PHE A 327 -20.49 11.68 -1.54
N ASP A 328 -21.64 12.33 -1.50
CA ASP A 328 -21.79 13.76 -1.80
C ASP A 328 -21.47 14.58 -0.54
N LEU A 329 -20.26 15.09 -0.48
CA LEU A 329 -19.76 15.91 0.63
C LEU A 329 -20.01 17.41 0.41
N GLY A 330 -20.68 17.80 -0.68
CA GLY A 330 -20.94 19.19 -1.06
C GLY A 330 -19.71 19.88 -1.66
N ASP A 331 -19.76 21.22 -1.70
CA ASP A 331 -18.71 22.03 -2.37
C ASP A 331 -17.39 22.10 -1.58
N SER A 332 -17.41 21.81 -0.29
CA SER A 332 -16.24 21.83 0.58
C SER A 332 -16.01 20.48 1.26
N PRO A 333 -15.61 19.45 0.48
CA PRO A 333 -15.58 18.05 0.94
C PRO A 333 -14.70 17.86 2.19
N LEU A 334 -13.59 18.55 2.31
CA LEU A 334 -12.65 18.44 3.46
C LEU A 334 -13.28 18.81 4.80
N LEU A 335 -14.27 19.71 4.80
CA LEU A 335 -14.98 20.10 6.04
C LEU A 335 -15.94 19.02 6.56
N ARG A 336 -16.10 17.91 5.82
CA ARG A 336 -16.99 16.79 6.16
C ARG A 336 -16.31 15.44 6.07
N LEU A 337 -15.26 15.34 5.25
CA LEU A 337 -14.57 14.10 4.94
C LEU A 337 -13.94 13.45 6.18
N GLY A 338 -13.31 14.23 7.07
CA GLY A 338 -12.59 13.71 8.23
C GLY A 338 -13.49 12.86 9.12
N PHE A 339 -14.66 13.34 9.45
CA PHE A 339 -15.63 12.63 10.28
C PHE A 339 -16.21 11.41 9.55
N LEU A 340 -16.67 11.56 8.30
CA LEU A 340 -17.25 10.45 7.56
C LEU A 340 -16.22 9.33 7.36
N PHE A 341 -15.02 9.68 6.90
CA PHE A 341 -13.97 8.70 6.64
C PHE A 341 -13.64 7.85 7.87
N ASN A 342 -13.49 8.48 9.03
CA ASN A 342 -13.22 7.74 10.27
C ASN A 342 -14.46 7.01 10.82
N SER A 343 -15.67 7.49 10.56
CA SER A 343 -16.91 6.77 10.88
C SER A 343 -17.02 5.47 10.09
N LEU A 344 -16.68 5.48 8.79
CA LEU A 344 -16.69 4.27 7.95
C LEU A 344 -15.59 3.26 8.32
N LYS A 345 -14.55 3.68 9.01
CA LYS A 345 -13.48 2.80 9.52
C LYS A 345 -13.88 2.02 10.78
N GLN A 346 -14.99 2.38 11.43
CA GLN A 346 -15.44 1.71 12.63
C GLN A 346 -15.99 0.31 12.31
N GLU A 347 -15.75 -0.65 13.21
CA GLU A 347 -16.23 -2.04 13.07
C GLU A 347 -17.74 -2.10 12.86
N TYR A 348 -18.49 -1.27 13.58
CA TYR A 348 -19.95 -1.14 13.45
C TYR A 348 -20.39 -0.94 11.98
N PHE A 349 -19.71 -0.07 11.22
CA PHE A 349 -20.04 0.15 9.80
C PHE A 349 -19.80 -1.11 8.97
N ARG A 350 -18.67 -1.79 9.19
CA ARG A 350 -18.33 -3.04 8.52
C ARG A 350 -19.38 -4.12 8.79
N GLU A 351 -19.79 -4.26 10.04
CA GLU A 351 -20.84 -5.20 10.44
C GLU A 351 -22.19 -4.90 9.77
N GLN A 352 -22.59 -3.62 9.71
CA GLN A 352 -23.82 -3.20 9.02
C GLN A 352 -23.78 -3.51 7.52
N ILE A 353 -22.68 -3.20 6.83
CA ILE A 353 -22.48 -3.55 5.42
C ILE A 353 -22.61 -5.06 5.22
N PHE A 354 -21.97 -5.86 6.08
CA PHE A 354 -22.00 -7.30 5.99
C PHE A 354 -23.41 -7.86 6.22
N GLN A 355 -24.13 -7.40 7.23
CA GLN A 355 -25.51 -7.83 7.53
C GLN A 355 -26.46 -7.53 6.37
N ILE A 356 -26.34 -6.34 5.76
CA ILE A 356 -27.17 -5.94 4.60
C ILE A 356 -26.83 -6.79 3.37
N ALA A 357 -25.54 -7.08 3.14
CA ALA A 357 -25.06 -7.79 1.96
C ALA A 357 -25.30 -9.31 2.00
N CYS A 358 -25.33 -9.94 3.18
CA CYS A 358 -25.46 -11.38 3.34
C CYS A 358 -26.84 -11.98 2.95
N GLY A 359 -27.84 -11.17 2.64
CA GLY A 359 -29.15 -11.62 2.19
C GLY A 359 -29.25 -12.06 0.72
N CYS A 360 -28.17 -11.96 -0.07
CA CYS A 360 -28.15 -12.22 -1.52
C CYS A 360 -27.09 -13.27 -1.90
N ALA A 361 -27.38 -14.06 -2.95
CA ALA A 361 -26.43 -15.05 -3.51
C ALA A 361 -25.14 -14.42 -4.06
N GLN A 362 -25.19 -13.17 -4.48
CA GLN A 362 -24.02 -12.29 -4.71
C GLN A 362 -24.11 -11.09 -3.78
N PRO A 363 -23.12 -10.85 -2.91
CA PRO A 363 -23.12 -9.67 -2.04
C PRO A 363 -23.25 -8.39 -2.88
N ASN A 364 -24.32 -7.65 -2.61
CA ASN A 364 -24.60 -6.38 -3.27
C ASN A 364 -25.34 -5.46 -2.29
N ILE A 365 -25.00 -4.18 -2.31
CA ILE A 365 -25.63 -3.16 -1.48
C ILE A 365 -25.98 -1.95 -2.36
N SER A 366 -27.18 -1.40 -2.19
CA SER A 366 -27.61 -0.20 -2.93
C SER A 366 -27.15 1.08 -2.21
N SER A 367 -27.16 2.21 -2.94
CA SER A 367 -26.90 3.53 -2.36
C SER A 367 -27.88 3.87 -1.24
N GLU A 368 -29.16 3.54 -1.40
CA GLU A 368 -30.22 3.77 -0.39
C GLU A 368 -30.00 2.95 0.87
N GLN A 369 -29.48 1.72 0.73
CA GLN A 369 -29.12 0.88 1.88
C GLN A 369 -27.91 1.45 2.63
N ILE A 370 -26.90 1.95 1.91
CA ILE A 370 -25.75 2.65 2.53
C ILE A 370 -26.25 3.91 3.25
N ASP A 371 -27.10 4.70 2.60
CA ASP A 371 -27.68 5.92 3.16
C ASP A 371 -28.48 5.67 4.44
N SER A 372 -29.11 4.48 4.59
CA SER A 372 -29.88 4.12 5.78
C SER A 372 -29.05 3.74 7.00
N ILE A 373 -27.75 3.49 6.85
CA ILE A 373 -26.86 3.13 7.97
C ILE A 373 -26.76 4.32 8.94
N LEU A 374 -26.94 4.04 10.21
CA LEU A 374 -26.91 5.06 11.25
C LEU A 374 -25.48 5.31 11.74
N ILE A 375 -25.15 6.58 11.89
CA ILE A 375 -23.89 7.04 12.49
C ILE A 375 -24.20 8.02 13.61
N LEU A 376 -23.19 8.31 14.43
CA LEU A 376 -23.28 9.31 15.49
C LEU A 376 -23.53 10.70 14.88
N LYS A 377 -24.42 11.48 15.53
CA LYS A 377 -24.64 12.88 15.23
C LYS A 377 -24.15 13.75 16.39
N PRO A 378 -22.90 14.20 16.34
CA PRO A 378 -22.37 15.15 17.32
C PRO A 378 -23.07 16.52 17.19
N ASN A 379 -22.90 17.39 18.18
CA ASN A 379 -23.25 18.80 17.96
C ASN A 379 -22.35 19.41 16.87
N ASN A 380 -22.87 20.45 16.19
CA ASN A 380 -22.20 21.05 15.04
C ASN A 380 -20.85 21.69 15.41
N THR A 381 -20.71 22.21 16.63
CA THR A 381 -19.46 22.83 17.09
C THR A 381 -18.33 21.82 17.14
N VAL A 382 -18.54 20.69 17.84
CA VAL A 382 -17.56 19.61 17.98
C VAL A 382 -17.25 18.99 16.60
N LEU A 383 -18.29 18.74 15.78
CA LEU A 383 -18.12 18.18 14.45
C LEU A 383 -17.26 19.07 13.54
N ASN A 384 -17.54 20.38 13.54
CA ASN A 384 -16.79 21.35 12.74
C ASN A 384 -15.35 21.50 13.22
N GLN A 385 -15.12 21.53 14.55
CA GLN A 385 -13.77 21.57 15.13
C GLN A 385 -12.96 20.34 14.71
N PHE A 386 -13.54 19.14 14.82
CA PHE A 386 -12.90 17.92 14.42
C PHE A 386 -12.50 17.93 12.94
N ASN A 387 -13.45 18.25 12.04
CA ASN A 387 -13.16 18.29 10.62
C ASN A 387 -12.10 19.34 10.27
N LYS A 388 -12.09 20.48 10.95
CA LYS A 388 -11.08 21.53 10.79
C LYS A 388 -9.67 21.06 11.20
N ILE A 389 -9.57 20.21 12.24
CA ILE A 389 -8.30 19.59 12.65
C ILE A 389 -7.87 18.53 11.62
N CYS A 390 -8.81 17.73 11.10
CA CYS A 390 -8.52 16.69 10.10
C CYS A 390 -8.16 17.25 8.72
N GLU A 391 -8.65 18.42 8.35
CA GLU A 391 -8.45 19.01 7.02
C GLU A 391 -6.96 19.08 6.60
N PRO A 392 -6.04 19.68 7.38
CA PRO A 392 -4.61 19.72 7.01
C PRO A 392 -3.96 18.34 6.93
N LEU A 393 -4.39 17.39 7.78
CA LEU A 393 -3.88 16.00 7.74
C LEU A 393 -4.27 15.32 6.42
N LEU A 394 -5.52 15.45 6.00
CA LEU A 394 -6.03 14.88 4.74
C LEU A 394 -5.41 15.56 3.51
N LYS A 395 -5.16 16.87 3.55
CA LYS A 395 -4.46 17.59 2.48
C LYS A 395 -3.04 17.08 2.31
N LEU A 396 -2.28 17.01 3.41
CA LEU A 396 -0.90 16.54 3.37
C LEU A 396 -0.82 15.08 2.93
N GLN A 397 -1.72 14.23 3.42
CA GLN A 397 -1.80 12.83 3.00
C GLN A 397 -2.06 12.71 1.49
N SER A 398 -2.98 13.50 0.95
CA SER A 398 -3.26 13.53 -0.49
C SER A 398 -2.06 14.00 -1.32
N GLU A 399 -1.34 15.02 -0.87
CA GLU A 399 -0.13 15.52 -1.54
C GLU A 399 0.97 14.46 -1.56
N ASN A 400 1.18 13.77 -0.44
CA ASN A 400 2.14 12.68 -0.36
C ASN A 400 1.76 11.51 -1.31
N TYR A 401 0.48 11.16 -1.44
CA TYR A 401 0.04 10.15 -2.42
C TYR A 401 0.36 10.55 -3.85
N LEU A 402 0.11 11.82 -4.23
CA LEU A 402 0.44 12.33 -5.55
C LEU A 402 1.96 12.34 -5.80
N GLN A 403 2.77 12.67 -4.79
CA GLN A 403 4.22 12.60 -4.88
C GLN A 403 4.72 11.16 -5.02
N ILE A 404 4.15 10.20 -4.28
CA ILE A 404 4.48 8.77 -4.39
C ILE A 404 4.20 8.28 -5.82
N GLU A 405 3.05 8.65 -6.40
CA GLU A 405 2.69 8.28 -7.77
C GLU A 405 3.72 8.81 -8.77
N GLU A 406 4.07 10.10 -8.69
CA GLU A 406 5.04 10.73 -9.60
C GLU A 406 6.45 10.16 -9.43
N LEU A 407 6.92 10.00 -8.20
CA LEU A 407 8.23 9.40 -7.91
C LEU A 407 8.30 7.95 -8.38
N THR A 408 7.23 7.19 -8.24
CA THR A 408 7.15 5.80 -8.73
C THR A 408 7.26 5.76 -10.25
N LYS A 409 6.58 6.66 -10.94
CA LYS A 409 6.68 6.79 -12.40
C LYS A 409 8.10 7.14 -12.81
N GLN A 410 8.71 8.17 -12.23
CA GLN A 410 10.09 8.59 -12.50
C GLN A 410 11.09 7.44 -12.28
N ARG A 411 10.96 6.72 -11.15
CA ARG A 411 11.79 5.55 -10.87
C ARG A 411 11.66 4.49 -11.97
N ASN A 412 10.44 4.15 -12.35
CA ASN A 412 10.18 3.10 -13.35
C ASN A 412 10.69 3.49 -14.76
N GLU A 413 10.69 4.77 -15.10
CA GLU A 413 11.27 5.28 -16.35
C GLU A 413 12.81 5.30 -16.30
N LEU A 414 13.40 5.72 -15.18
CA LEU A 414 14.85 5.83 -15.02
C LEU A 414 15.54 4.46 -14.85
N LEU A 415 14.89 3.52 -14.15
CA LEU A 415 15.48 2.22 -13.82
C LEU A 415 16.06 1.49 -15.06
N PRO A 416 15.31 1.25 -16.14
CA PRO A 416 15.86 0.57 -17.31
C PRO A 416 16.97 1.38 -18.01
N LEU A 417 16.91 2.69 -18.00
CA LEU A 417 17.90 3.56 -18.65
C LEU A 417 19.26 3.51 -17.93
N LEU A 418 19.24 3.59 -16.61
CA LEU A 418 20.43 3.53 -15.77
C LEU A 418 21.03 2.11 -15.78
N MET A 419 20.20 1.08 -15.62
CA MET A 419 20.67 -0.31 -15.54
C MET A 419 21.16 -0.88 -16.88
N ASN A 420 20.82 -0.24 -18.00
CA ASN A 420 21.32 -0.59 -19.32
C ASN A 420 22.48 0.34 -19.79
N GLY A 421 22.94 1.25 -18.92
CA GLY A 421 24.01 2.21 -19.26
C GLY A 421 23.68 3.18 -20.38
N GLN A 422 22.38 3.43 -20.63
CA GLN A 422 21.92 4.42 -21.62
C GLN A 422 22.03 5.86 -21.14
N VAL A 423 22.11 6.03 -19.81
CA VAL A 423 22.26 7.33 -19.14
C VAL A 423 23.39 7.19 -18.11
N SER A 424 24.28 8.18 -18.07
CA SER A 424 25.29 8.31 -17.01
C SER A 424 24.86 9.37 -16.00
N VAL A 425 25.27 9.19 -14.74
CA VAL A 425 25.08 10.21 -13.69
C VAL A 425 26.34 11.06 -13.66
N ASN A 426 26.24 12.37 -13.98
CA ASN A 426 27.34 13.31 -13.82
C ASN A 426 27.62 13.53 -12.33
N SER A 427 28.91 13.60 -11.96
CA SER A 427 29.40 13.76 -10.59
C SER A 427 28.88 15.03 -9.87
N ASP A 428 28.37 15.99 -10.60
CA ASP A 428 27.96 17.31 -10.08
C ASP A 428 26.52 17.32 -9.51
N LEU A 429 25.80 16.21 -9.61
CA LEU A 429 24.42 16.04 -9.10
C LEU A 429 24.31 15.15 -7.86
N ALA A 430 25.42 14.69 -7.30
CA ALA A 430 25.44 13.96 -6.03
C ALA A 430 25.44 14.98 -4.87
N LEU A 431 24.24 15.39 -4.45
CA LEU A 431 23.99 16.14 -3.21
C LEU A 431 23.70 15.18 -2.06
#